data_bcf73a43f523ba9f1c88148eaecbdcb5
#
_entry.id   bcf73a43f523ba9f1c88148eaecbdcb5
#
_cell.length_a   1.000
_cell.length_b   1.000
_cell.length_c   1.000
_cell.angle_alpha   90.00
_cell.angle_beta   90.00
_cell.angle_gamma   90.00
#
_symmetry.space_group_name_H-M   'P 1'
#
loop_
_entity.id
_entity.type
_entity.pdbx_description
1 polymer ?
#
loop_
_entity_poly.entity_id
_entity_poly.type
_entity_poly.pdbx_seq_one_letter_code
_entity_poly.pdbx_strand_id
1 'polypeptide(L)'
;EVAYTHNQRITRKQQRLQLDLIKQANQEPLKLTGPHQALEGRIGSFELAFRMQSRVPEIIDIADESKQTLAMYGLDEEITKDFGRQCILARRFAEAGVRFIQITHSDSNVQWDQHGDLVKGHTKNALEVDKPIAALLTDLKQRGLLEDTLVLWGGEFGRTPVMQGSNGRDHNPEGFTMWMAGAGVKGGYQYGTTDEYGYFAQNDKMHVNDLHATLLHLVGLNHLDLTYRYAGRDFRLTDVAGKVATGIFA
;
A
#
# COMPACT_ATOMS: atom_id res chain seq x y z
N GLU A 1 -16.21 10.41 -3.56
CA GLU A 1 -16.43 10.19 -5.00
C GLU A 1 -15.08 9.89 -5.67
N VAL A 2 -15.04 8.87 -6.53
CA VAL A 2 -13.82 8.54 -7.29
C VAL A 2 -13.83 9.34 -8.59
N ALA A 3 -12.75 10.11 -8.82
CA ALA A 3 -12.61 10.89 -10.03
C ALA A 3 -12.46 9.98 -11.27
N TYR A 4 -12.90 10.49 -12.41
CA TYR A 4 -12.72 9.85 -13.73
C TYR A 4 -13.41 8.49 -13.91
N THR A 5 -14.40 8.15 -13.10
CA THR A 5 -15.21 6.92 -13.28
C THR A 5 -16.11 6.95 -14.51
N HIS A 6 -16.33 8.11 -15.09
CA HIS A 6 -17.05 8.26 -16.36
C HIS A 6 -16.42 9.35 -17.23
N ASN A 7 -16.57 9.22 -18.55
CA ASN A 7 -16.13 10.22 -19.51
C ASN A 7 -17.26 11.22 -19.76
N GLN A 8 -17.00 12.51 -19.55
CA GLN A 8 -18.01 13.57 -19.72
C GLN A 8 -18.28 13.94 -21.19
N ARG A 9 -17.41 13.54 -22.13
CA ARG A 9 -17.46 13.97 -23.55
C ARG A 9 -18.03 12.92 -24.49
N ILE A 10 -17.84 11.64 -24.16
CA ILE A 10 -18.25 10.51 -24.99
C ILE A 10 -18.91 9.42 -24.15
N THR A 11 -19.84 8.71 -24.74
CA THR A 11 -20.50 7.57 -24.11
C THR A 11 -19.53 6.40 -23.92
N ARG A 12 -19.85 5.50 -22.98
CA ARG A 12 -19.07 4.27 -22.76
C ARG A 12 -18.92 3.41 -24.03
N LYS A 13 -19.98 3.37 -24.88
CA LYS A 13 -19.94 2.66 -26.16
C LYS A 13 -18.94 3.30 -27.14
N GLN A 14 -18.92 4.61 -27.23
CA GLN A 14 -17.96 5.34 -28.06
C GLN A 14 -16.53 5.18 -27.53
N GLN A 15 -16.34 5.21 -26.21
CA GLN A 15 -15.04 4.97 -25.60
C GLN A 15 -14.52 3.55 -25.89
N ARG A 16 -15.39 2.53 -25.84
CA ARG A 16 -15.04 1.16 -26.24
C ARG A 16 -14.58 1.12 -27.71
N LEU A 17 -15.34 1.74 -28.60
CA LEU A 17 -14.99 1.79 -30.02
C LEU A 17 -13.64 2.48 -30.26
N GLN A 18 -13.33 3.55 -29.54
CA GLN A 18 -12.01 4.21 -29.62
C GLN A 18 -10.88 3.27 -29.21
N LEU A 19 -11.04 2.52 -28.11
CA LEU A 19 -10.04 1.57 -27.66
C LEU A 19 -9.83 0.43 -28.66
N ASP A 20 -10.91 -0.07 -29.27
CA ASP A 20 -10.85 -1.10 -30.30
C ASP A 20 -10.10 -0.59 -31.53
N LEU A 21 -10.37 0.64 -31.99
CA LEU A 21 -9.65 1.28 -33.09
C LEU A 21 -8.16 1.48 -32.77
N ILE A 22 -7.83 1.95 -31.57
CA ILE A 22 -6.42 2.08 -31.13
C ILE A 22 -5.72 0.73 -31.18
N LYS A 23 -6.36 -0.33 -30.69
CA LYS A 23 -5.82 -1.68 -30.70
C LYS A 23 -5.58 -2.17 -32.13
N GLN A 24 -6.57 -1.99 -33.02
CA GLN A 24 -6.46 -2.39 -34.43
C GLN A 24 -5.36 -1.59 -35.17
N ALA A 25 -5.32 -0.27 -35.00
CA ALA A 25 -4.33 0.58 -35.64
C ALA A 25 -2.88 0.23 -35.26
N ASN A 26 -2.67 -0.31 -34.07
CA ASN A 26 -1.34 -0.72 -33.60
C ASN A 26 -0.98 -2.18 -33.99
N GLN A 27 -1.94 -3.00 -34.42
CA GLN A 27 -1.66 -4.39 -34.81
C GLN A 27 -0.80 -4.50 -36.07
N GLU A 28 -1.05 -3.68 -37.10
CA GLU A 28 -0.30 -3.72 -38.35
C GLU A 28 1.17 -3.31 -38.19
N PRO A 29 1.51 -2.17 -37.55
CA PRO A 29 2.89 -1.84 -37.24
C PRO A 29 3.59 -2.93 -36.42
N LEU A 30 2.94 -3.52 -35.41
CA LEU A 30 3.53 -4.59 -34.58
C LEU A 30 3.83 -5.87 -35.36
N LYS A 31 3.06 -6.20 -36.40
CA LYS A 31 3.37 -7.31 -37.30
C LYS A 31 4.67 -7.07 -38.09
N LEU A 32 4.96 -5.83 -38.41
CA LEU A 32 6.15 -5.46 -39.21
C LEU A 32 7.40 -5.26 -38.34
N THR A 33 7.24 -4.68 -37.15
CA THR A 33 8.36 -4.31 -36.25
C THR A 33 8.60 -5.31 -35.13
N GLY A 34 7.69 -6.27 -34.93
CA GLY A 34 7.68 -7.18 -33.80
C GLY A 34 7.09 -6.58 -32.54
N PRO A 35 7.08 -7.34 -31.42
CA PRO A 35 6.50 -6.91 -30.16
C PRO A 35 7.14 -5.61 -29.62
N HIS A 36 6.30 -4.68 -29.16
CA HIS A 36 6.75 -3.42 -28.57
C HIS A 36 6.16 -3.28 -27.16
N GLN A 37 6.89 -3.76 -26.16
CA GLN A 37 6.44 -3.87 -24.77
C GLN A 37 5.84 -2.56 -24.19
N ALA A 38 6.44 -1.40 -24.47
CA ALA A 38 5.95 -0.12 -23.98
C ALA A 38 4.59 0.26 -24.60
N LEU A 39 4.36 -0.07 -25.89
CA LEU A 39 3.09 0.17 -26.56
C LEU A 39 2.00 -0.78 -26.07
N GLU A 40 2.31 -2.06 -25.95
CA GLU A 40 1.39 -3.08 -25.42
C GLU A 40 1.00 -2.77 -23.97
N GLY A 41 1.97 -2.37 -23.14
CA GLY A 41 1.72 -1.91 -21.77
C GLY A 41 0.80 -0.70 -21.69
N ARG A 42 0.95 0.27 -22.60
CA ARG A 42 0.07 1.45 -22.68
C ARG A 42 -1.36 1.09 -23.10
N ILE A 43 -1.52 0.22 -24.08
CA ILE A 43 -2.83 -0.29 -24.51
C ILE A 43 -3.49 -1.05 -23.35
N GLY A 44 -2.73 -1.93 -22.68
CA GLY A 44 -3.18 -2.65 -21.49
C GLY A 44 -3.64 -1.72 -20.35
N SER A 45 -2.94 -0.60 -20.14
CA SER A 45 -3.32 0.41 -19.15
C SER A 45 -4.64 1.11 -19.49
N PHE A 46 -4.89 1.43 -20.75
CA PHE A 46 -6.17 2.00 -21.19
C PHE A 46 -7.33 1.02 -21.01
N GLU A 47 -7.12 -0.25 -21.37
CA GLU A 47 -8.11 -1.31 -21.16
C GLU A 47 -8.44 -1.51 -19.68
N LEU A 48 -7.42 -1.47 -18.83
CA LEU A 48 -7.59 -1.54 -17.37
C LEU A 48 -8.41 -0.34 -16.87
N ALA A 49 -8.05 0.88 -17.25
CA ALA A 49 -8.76 2.09 -16.87
C ALA A 49 -10.25 2.06 -17.31
N PHE A 50 -10.51 1.60 -18.52
CA PHE A 50 -11.88 1.44 -19.02
C PHE A 50 -12.70 0.44 -18.19
N ARG A 51 -12.10 -0.70 -17.79
CA ARG A 51 -12.76 -1.68 -16.91
C ARG A 51 -13.01 -1.11 -15.52
N MET A 52 -12.03 -0.38 -14.96
CA MET A 52 -12.13 0.25 -13.64
C MET A 52 -13.30 1.23 -13.54
N GLN A 53 -13.65 1.94 -14.60
CA GLN A 53 -14.76 2.90 -14.61
C GLN A 53 -16.11 2.30 -14.16
N SER A 54 -16.35 1.02 -14.40
CA SER A 54 -17.57 0.34 -13.93
C SER A 54 -17.38 -0.43 -12.63
N ARG A 55 -16.18 -1.02 -12.43
CA ARG A 55 -15.93 -1.86 -11.27
C ARG A 55 -15.67 -1.09 -9.99
N VAL A 56 -14.98 0.05 -10.10
CA VAL A 56 -14.64 0.85 -8.91
C VAL A 56 -15.87 1.37 -8.18
N PRO A 57 -16.91 1.95 -8.84
CA PRO A 57 -18.13 2.35 -8.15
C PRO A 57 -18.83 1.21 -7.38
N GLU A 58 -18.82 -0.02 -7.93
CA GLU A 58 -19.38 -1.20 -7.25
C GLU A 58 -18.58 -1.60 -6.01
N ILE A 59 -17.23 -1.52 -6.09
CA ILE A 59 -16.34 -1.88 -4.97
C ILE A 59 -16.45 -0.86 -3.83
N ILE A 60 -16.55 0.44 -4.12
CA ILE A 60 -16.61 1.49 -3.10
C ILE A 60 -17.98 1.65 -2.44
N ASP A 61 -19.03 1.06 -3.02
CA ASP A 61 -20.34 1.01 -2.39
C ASP A 61 -20.33 -0.03 -1.26
N ILE A 62 -20.44 0.43 -0.03
CA ILE A 62 -20.45 -0.39 1.18
C ILE A 62 -21.86 -0.60 1.74
N ALA A 63 -22.91 -0.23 0.99
CA ALA A 63 -24.30 -0.34 1.45
C ALA A 63 -24.75 -1.80 1.65
N ASP A 64 -24.09 -2.74 1.01
CA ASP A 64 -24.31 -4.19 1.11
C ASP A 64 -23.57 -4.85 2.29
N GLU A 65 -22.72 -4.10 2.99
CA GLU A 65 -22.02 -4.64 4.16
C GLU A 65 -22.94 -4.81 5.36
N SER A 66 -22.72 -5.86 6.13
CA SER A 66 -23.51 -6.11 7.35
C SER A 66 -23.26 -5.03 8.41
N LYS A 67 -24.27 -4.73 9.23
CA LYS A 67 -24.10 -3.83 10.37
C LYS A 67 -22.97 -4.27 11.31
N GLN A 68 -22.79 -5.59 11.47
CA GLN A 68 -21.73 -6.17 12.28
C GLN A 68 -20.35 -5.85 11.67
N THR A 69 -20.20 -6.01 10.36
CA THR A 69 -18.96 -5.66 9.65
C THR A 69 -18.66 -4.17 9.80
N LEU A 70 -19.65 -3.31 9.54
CA LEU A 70 -19.46 -1.85 9.66
C LEU A 70 -19.05 -1.45 11.09
N ALA A 71 -19.69 -2.02 12.12
CA ALA A 71 -19.34 -1.76 13.52
C ALA A 71 -17.95 -2.32 13.90
N MET A 72 -17.54 -3.46 13.34
CA MET A 72 -16.20 -4.03 13.54
C MET A 72 -15.11 -3.06 13.07
N TYR A 73 -15.30 -2.43 11.91
CA TYR A 73 -14.41 -1.39 11.39
C TYR A 73 -14.58 -0.01 12.06
N GLY A 74 -15.52 0.14 13.00
CA GLY A 74 -15.78 1.36 13.73
C GLY A 74 -16.43 2.49 12.90
N LEU A 75 -17.24 2.13 11.88
CA LEU A 75 -17.94 3.12 11.07
C LEU A 75 -19.11 3.79 11.82
N ASP A 76 -19.52 3.25 12.94
CA ASP A 76 -20.52 3.77 13.87
C ASP A 76 -19.93 4.71 14.95
N GLU A 77 -18.62 4.87 14.99
CA GLU A 77 -17.90 5.72 15.95
C GLU A 77 -17.24 6.91 15.24
N GLU A 78 -17.46 8.11 15.75
CA GLU A 78 -16.95 9.37 15.13
C GLU A 78 -15.43 9.37 14.98
N ILE A 79 -14.69 8.79 15.95
CA ILE A 79 -13.24 8.82 15.98
C ILE A 79 -12.59 7.85 14.95
N THR A 80 -13.25 6.74 14.64
CA THR A 80 -12.68 5.68 13.80
C THR A 80 -13.29 5.61 12.40
N LYS A 81 -14.45 6.24 12.17
CA LYS A 81 -15.25 6.05 10.95
C LYS A 81 -14.47 6.32 9.66
N ASP A 82 -13.65 7.37 9.63
CA ASP A 82 -12.97 7.79 8.41
C ASP A 82 -11.85 6.82 8.02
N PHE A 83 -11.03 6.43 8.99
CA PHE A 83 -9.99 5.42 8.74
C PHE A 83 -10.58 4.02 8.61
N GLY A 84 -11.63 3.70 9.36
CA GLY A 84 -12.40 2.47 9.22
C GLY A 84 -12.98 2.29 7.81
N ARG A 85 -13.48 3.39 7.23
CA ARG A 85 -13.92 3.39 5.82
C ARG A 85 -12.78 3.10 4.86
N GLN A 86 -11.58 3.64 5.06
CA GLN A 86 -10.43 3.32 4.23
C GLN A 86 -10.04 1.84 4.36
N CYS A 87 -10.02 1.30 5.57
CA CYS A 87 -9.69 -0.10 5.83
C CYS A 87 -10.70 -1.08 5.20
N ILE A 88 -12.01 -0.82 5.31
CA ILE A 88 -13.02 -1.70 4.68
C ILE A 88 -12.94 -1.64 3.15
N LEU A 89 -12.66 -0.47 2.58
CA LEU A 89 -12.42 -0.33 1.15
C LEU A 89 -11.15 -1.07 0.70
N ALA A 90 -10.07 -1.02 1.49
CA ALA A 90 -8.86 -1.78 1.20
C ALA A 90 -9.14 -3.29 1.13
N ARG A 91 -9.92 -3.85 2.07
CA ARG A 91 -10.35 -5.25 2.02
C ARG A 91 -11.17 -5.54 0.75
N ARG A 92 -12.14 -4.69 0.40
CA ARG A 92 -12.97 -4.87 -0.81
C ARG A 92 -12.14 -4.81 -2.09
N PHE A 93 -11.16 -3.93 -2.17
CA PHE A 93 -10.22 -3.87 -3.28
C PHE A 93 -9.35 -5.15 -3.35
N ALA A 94 -8.90 -5.67 -2.22
CA ALA A 94 -8.16 -6.94 -2.18
C ALA A 94 -9.04 -8.11 -2.67
N GLU A 95 -10.30 -8.22 -2.22
CA GLU A 95 -11.27 -9.19 -2.72
C GLU A 95 -11.49 -9.08 -4.23
N ALA A 96 -11.45 -7.86 -4.77
CA ALA A 96 -11.59 -7.61 -6.21
C ALA A 96 -10.31 -7.90 -7.00
N GLY A 97 -9.23 -8.35 -6.35
CA GLY A 97 -7.96 -8.71 -6.98
C GLY A 97 -7.05 -7.52 -7.29
N VAL A 98 -7.21 -6.38 -6.62
CA VAL A 98 -6.28 -5.26 -6.73
C VAL A 98 -4.99 -5.62 -6.00
N ARG A 99 -3.87 -5.62 -6.73
CA ARG A 99 -2.59 -6.13 -6.25
C ARG A 99 -1.81 -5.20 -5.33
N PHE A 100 -2.03 -3.89 -5.44
CA PHE A 100 -1.38 -2.89 -4.60
C PHE A 100 -2.39 -1.86 -4.15
N ILE A 101 -2.55 -1.72 -2.84
CA ILE A 101 -3.50 -0.83 -2.20
C ILE A 101 -2.73 -0.01 -1.16
N GLN A 102 -2.80 1.30 -1.27
CA GLN A 102 -2.22 2.21 -0.29
C GLN A 102 -3.33 3.01 0.36
N ILE A 103 -3.36 2.99 1.68
CA ILE A 103 -4.21 3.85 2.50
C ILE A 103 -3.30 4.71 3.38
N THR A 104 -3.73 5.92 3.67
CA THR A 104 -2.94 6.87 4.44
C THR A 104 -3.76 7.40 5.58
N HIS A 105 -3.23 7.24 6.80
CA HIS A 105 -3.77 7.93 7.97
C HIS A 105 -3.05 9.26 8.10
N SER A 106 -3.60 10.28 7.47
CA SER A 106 -3.08 11.65 7.48
C SER A 106 -4.19 12.65 7.25
N ASP A 107 -4.08 13.80 7.87
CA ASP A 107 -4.91 14.98 7.63
C ASP A 107 -4.03 16.19 7.25
N SER A 108 -4.59 17.38 7.21
CA SER A 108 -3.86 18.61 6.92
C SER A 108 -3.04 19.14 8.11
N ASN A 109 -3.07 18.47 9.25
CA ASN A 109 -2.42 18.88 10.49
C ASN A 109 -1.13 18.06 10.74
N VAL A 110 -0.64 18.18 11.97
CA VAL A 110 0.61 17.55 12.42
C VAL A 110 0.57 16.02 12.35
N GLN A 111 -0.59 15.41 12.58
CA GLN A 111 -0.85 13.97 12.58
C GLN A 111 0.17 13.20 13.45
N TRP A 112 1.06 12.39 12.82
CA TRP A 112 2.10 11.62 13.54
C TRP A 112 3.39 12.39 13.77
N ASP A 113 3.48 13.64 13.27
CA ASP A 113 4.68 14.48 13.30
C ASP A 113 4.73 15.39 14.55
N GLN A 114 4.61 14.81 15.73
CA GLN A 114 4.51 15.57 16.98
C GLN A 114 5.87 16.08 17.47
N HIS A 115 6.28 17.25 17.00
CA HIS A 115 7.36 18.04 17.57
C HIS A 115 6.97 18.72 18.90
N GLY A 116 5.72 18.57 19.33
CA GLY A 116 5.12 18.98 20.60
C GLY A 116 3.87 18.13 20.89
N ASP A 117 3.40 18.14 22.14
CA ASP A 117 2.18 17.44 22.59
C ASP A 117 2.10 15.96 22.19
N LEU A 118 3.25 15.25 22.23
CA LEU A 118 3.40 13.87 21.81
C LEU A 118 2.31 12.94 22.37
N VAL A 119 2.11 12.95 23.68
CA VAL A 119 1.18 12.03 24.35
C VAL A 119 -0.24 12.27 23.85
N LYS A 120 -0.68 13.55 23.81
CA LYS A 120 -2.02 13.90 23.32
C LYS A 120 -2.23 13.53 21.86
N GLY A 121 -1.24 13.86 21.00
CA GLY A 121 -1.31 13.60 19.57
C GLY A 121 -1.31 12.11 19.26
N HIS A 122 -0.38 11.35 19.81
CA HIS A 122 -0.30 9.90 19.59
C HIS A 122 -1.49 9.16 20.18
N THR A 123 -2.00 9.56 21.36
CA THR A 123 -3.22 8.95 21.91
C THR A 123 -4.41 9.13 20.97
N LYS A 124 -4.60 10.34 20.44
CA LYS A 124 -5.66 10.59 19.45
C LYS A 124 -5.49 9.70 18.22
N ASN A 125 -4.31 9.74 17.59
CA ASN A 125 -4.04 9.00 16.38
C ASN A 125 -4.16 7.48 16.59
N ALA A 126 -3.71 6.96 17.72
CA ALA A 126 -3.85 5.54 18.05
C ALA A 126 -5.32 5.13 18.17
N LEU A 127 -6.16 5.95 18.81
CA LEU A 127 -7.60 5.70 18.91
C LEU A 127 -8.29 5.71 17.54
N GLU A 128 -7.81 6.51 16.59
CA GLU A 128 -8.36 6.56 15.24
C GLU A 128 -8.06 5.29 14.42
N VAL A 129 -6.90 4.66 14.63
CA VAL A 129 -6.41 3.58 13.76
C VAL A 129 -6.49 2.17 14.36
N ASP A 130 -6.44 2.02 15.68
CA ASP A 130 -6.29 0.73 16.36
C ASP A 130 -7.43 -0.24 16.00
N LYS A 131 -8.67 0.15 16.24
CA LYS A 131 -9.84 -0.65 15.92
C LYS A 131 -9.98 -0.97 14.43
N PRO A 132 -9.84 0.00 13.49
CA PRO A 132 -9.87 -0.28 12.05
C PRO A 132 -8.80 -1.22 11.56
N ILE A 133 -7.57 -1.13 12.08
CA ILE A 133 -6.48 -2.05 11.71
C ILE A 133 -6.79 -3.47 12.21
N ALA A 134 -7.20 -3.61 13.46
CA ALA A 134 -7.59 -4.89 14.03
C ALA A 134 -8.75 -5.54 13.24
N ALA A 135 -9.72 -4.72 12.81
CA ALA A 135 -10.83 -5.15 11.97
C ALA A 135 -10.34 -5.63 10.59
N LEU A 136 -9.45 -4.88 9.94
CA LEU A 136 -8.89 -5.25 8.63
C LEU A 136 -8.20 -6.62 8.69
N LEU A 137 -7.31 -6.83 9.65
CA LEU A 137 -6.60 -8.10 9.81
C LEU A 137 -7.55 -9.25 10.14
N THR A 138 -8.53 -9.00 10.99
CA THR A 138 -9.55 -10.00 11.37
C THR A 138 -10.41 -10.40 10.18
N ASP A 139 -10.90 -9.42 9.41
CA ASP A 139 -11.78 -9.65 8.25
C ASP A 139 -11.03 -10.37 7.12
N LEU A 140 -9.79 -9.93 6.81
CA LEU A 140 -8.93 -10.62 5.84
C LEU A 140 -8.69 -12.07 6.25
N LYS A 141 -8.44 -12.34 7.54
CA LYS A 141 -8.24 -13.71 8.06
C LYS A 141 -9.51 -14.54 7.96
N GLN A 142 -10.67 -14.01 8.38
CA GLN A 142 -11.96 -14.71 8.34
C GLN A 142 -12.38 -15.07 6.92
N ARG A 143 -11.99 -14.26 5.92
CA ARG A 143 -12.27 -14.48 4.50
C ARG A 143 -11.24 -15.36 3.80
N GLY A 144 -10.18 -15.78 4.49
CA GLY A 144 -9.08 -16.53 3.89
C GLY A 144 -8.18 -15.69 2.97
N LEU A 145 -8.31 -14.36 3.01
CA LEU A 145 -7.52 -13.44 2.16
C LEU A 145 -6.15 -13.12 2.74
N LEU A 146 -5.95 -13.27 4.06
CA LEU A 146 -4.71 -12.90 4.73
C LEU A 146 -3.53 -13.78 4.30
N GLU A 147 -3.79 -14.99 3.82
CA GLU A 147 -2.77 -15.91 3.33
C GLU A 147 -2.08 -15.38 2.06
N ASP A 148 -2.85 -14.67 1.21
CA ASP A 148 -2.37 -14.11 -0.06
C ASP A 148 -2.25 -12.56 -0.04
N THR A 149 -2.48 -11.94 1.11
CA THR A 149 -2.43 -10.48 1.27
C THR A 149 -1.40 -10.10 2.31
N LEU A 150 -0.37 -9.35 1.89
CA LEU A 150 0.57 -8.73 2.80
C LEU A 150 0.02 -7.38 3.26
N VAL A 151 -0.14 -7.22 4.55
CA VAL A 151 -0.44 -5.92 5.19
C VAL A 151 0.84 -5.37 5.79
N LEU A 152 1.24 -4.19 5.35
CA LEU A 152 2.39 -3.44 5.88
C LEU A 152 1.90 -2.16 6.52
N TRP A 153 2.37 -1.88 7.73
CA TRP A 153 2.17 -0.61 8.43
C TRP A 153 3.53 0.00 8.78
N GLY A 154 3.68 1.28 8.51
CA GLY A 154 4.88 2.02 8.88
C GLY A 154 4.81 3.48 8.53
N GLY A 155 5.78 4.23 8.98
CA GLY A 155 6.10 5.58 8.56
C GLY A 155 7.42 5.61 7.80
N GLU A 156 7.80 6.78 7.31
CA GLU A 156 9.03 7.02 6.56
C GLU A 156 10.29 6.98 7.43
N PHE A 157 10.15 7.27 8.73
CA PHE A 157 11.18 7.17 9.78
C PHE A 157 10.50 7.07 11.15
N GLY A 158 11.30 6.94 12.19
CA GLY A 158 10.85 6.93 13.59
C GLY A 158 11.01 8.28 14.27
N ARG A 159 10.96 8.24 15.61
CA ARG A 159 11.10 9.42 16.46
C ARG A 159 12.27 9.21 17.43
N THR A 160 12.97 10.31 17.75
CA THR A 160 14.07 10.26 18.72
C THR A 160 13.58 9.77 20.09
N PRO A 161 14.34 8.94 20.80
CA PRO A 161 14.01 8.56 22.17
C PRO A 161 14.16 9.71 23.15
N VAL A 162 14.90 10.76 22.75
CA VAL A 162 15.09 11.99 23.53
C VAL A 162 14.05 13.03 23.16
N MET A 163 13.71 13.86 24.12
CA MET A 163 12.70 14.91 23.99
C MET A 163 13.19 16.05 23.13
N GLN A 164 12.32 16.53 22.22
CA GLN A 164 12.47 17.80 21.54
C GLN A 164 11.55 18.85 22.20
N GLY A 165 12.10 20.02 22.49
CA GLY A 165 11.36 21.04 23.22
C GLY A 165 10.94 20.56 24.61
N SER A 166 9.68 20.79 25.00
CA SER A 166 9.16 20.39 26.30
C SER A 166 8.53 18.98 26.33
N ASN A 167 7.93 18.52 25.24
CA ASN A 167 7.15 17.28 25.22
C ASN A 167 6.99 16.67 23.81
N GLY A 168 7.82 17.08 22.86
CA GLY A 168 7.85 16.54 21.49
C GLY A 168 8.97 15.54 21.25
N ARG A 169 9.06 15.07 20.01
CA ARG A 169 10.14 14.21 19.49
C ARG A 169 10.57 14.70 18.11
N ASP A 170 11.85 14.56 17.81
CA ASP A 170 12.40 14.83 16.49
C ASP A 170 12.37 13.59 15.60
N HIS A 171 12.70 13.75 14.33
CA HIS A 171 12.83 12.69 13.36
C HIS A 171 14.03 11.79 13.69
N ASN A 172 13.85 10.48 13.56
CA ASN A 172 14.93 9.50 13.74
C ASN A 172 14.90 8.44 12.63
N PRO A 173 15.69 8.60 11.57
CA PRO A 173 15.82 7.59 10.53
C PRO A 173 16.77 6.44 10.89
N GLU A 174 17.56 6.57 11.97
CA GLU A 174 18.63 5.64 12.34
C GLU A 174 18.12 4.32 12.97
N GLY A 175 16.89 4.35 13.50
CA GLY A 175 16.26 3.16 14.08
C GLY A 175 14.78 3.39 14.31
N PHE A 176 13.94 2.56 13.64
CA PHE A 176 12.48 2.60 13.80
C PHE A 176 11.85 1.26 13.45
N THR A 177 10.60 1.10 13.78
CA THR A 177 9.87 -0.15 13.62
C THR A 177 8.76 0.00 12.59
N MET A 178 8.64 -1.03 11.74
CA MET A 178 7.48 -1.30 10.91
C MET A 178 6.92 -2.66 11.29
N TRP A 179 5.65 -2.95 10.98
CA TRP A 179 5.15 -4.30 11.13
C TRP A 179 4.45 -4.80 9.86
N MET A 180 4.42 -6.11 9.73
CA MET A 180 3.79 -6.82 8.61
C MET A 180 2.92 -7.96 9.12
N ALA A 181 1.86 -8.28 8.38
CA ALA A 181 1.01 -9.43 8.64
C ALA A 181 0.54 -10.08 7.34
N GLY A 182 0.39 -11.39 7.35
CA GLY A 182 -0.10 -12.17 6.20
C GLY A 182 0.97 -12.58 5.19
N ALA A 183 0.57 -13.13 4.07
CA ALA A 183 1.39 -13.51 2.91
C ALA A 183 2.72 -14.19 3.25
N GLY A 184 2.71 -15.18 4.16
CA GLY A 184 3.90 -15.99 4.48
C GLY A 184 4.92 -15.33 5.42
N VAL A 185 4.61 -14.22 6.10
CA VAL A 185 5.45 -13.70 7.17
C VAL A 185 5.17 -14.40 8.51
N LYS A 186 6.22 -14.58 9.31
CA LYS A 186 6.10 -15.18 10.65
C LYS A 186 5.29 -14.28 11.58
N GLY A 187 4.20 -14.80 12.12
CA GLY A 187 3.44 -14.12 13.16
C GLY A 187 4.17 -14.14 14.51
N GLY A 188 4.07 -13.02 15.26
CA GLY A 188 4.69 -12.90 16.58
C GLY A 188 6.22 -12.88 16.59
N TYR A 189 6.84 -12.62 15.43
CA TYR A 189 8.30 -12.59 15.26
C TYR A 189 8.81 -11.16 15.20
N GLN A 190 9.93 -10.91 15.88
CA GLN A 190 10.66 -9.65 15.81
C GLN A 190 11.96 -9.86 15.03
N TYR A 191 12.18 -9.05 13.99
CA TYR A 191 13.40 -9.02 13.20
C TYR A 191 14.19 -7.75 13.50
N GLY A 192 15.43 -7.94 13.97
CA GLY A 192 16.29 -6.83 14.34
C GLY A 192 15.99 -6.22 15.71
N THR A 193 16.93 -5.43 16.18
CA THR A 193 16.84 -4.68 17.44
C THR A 193 17.51 -3.32 17.31
N THR A 194 17.09 -2.39 18.17
CA THR A 194 17.82 -1.14 18.40
C THR A 194 18.85 -1.29 19.53
N ASP A 195 19.63 -0.25 19.73
CA ASP A 195 20.45 -0.09 20.93
C ASP A 195 19.57 0.06 22.20
N GLU A 196 20.21 0.12 23.36
CA GLU A 196 19.52 0.25 24.65
C GLU A 196 18.69 1.53 24.81
N TYR A 197 19.00 2.56 24.00
CA TYR A 197 18.27 3.84 23.99
C TYR A 197 17.15 3.89 22.97
N GLY A 198 17.08 2.92 22.04
CA GLY A 198 16.12 2.94 20.92
C GLY A 198 16.48 3.96 19.84
N TYR A 199 17.74 4.36 19.74
CA TYR A 199 18.18 5.39 18.81
C TYR A 199 18.68 4.81 17.49
N PHE A 200 19.63 3.87 17.54
CA PHE A 200 20.24 3.26 16.36
C PHE A 200 19.78 1.81 16.18
N ALA A 201 19.45 1.42 14.97
CA ALA A 201 19.32 0.00 14.64
C ALA A 201 20.68 -0.68 14.89
N GLN A 202 20.71 -1.84 15.60
CA GLN A 202 21.93 -2.49 16.04
C GLN A 202 22.11 -3.88 15.44
N ASN A 203 21.18 -4.80 15.65
CA ASN A 203 21.26 -6.16 15.13
C ASN A 203 20.26 -6.34 13.98
N ASP A 204 20.61 -7.23 13.03
CA ASP A 204 19.78 -7.55 11.87
C ASP A 204 19.18 -6.29 11.21
N LYS A 205 20.05 -5.31 10.98
CA LYS A 205 19.66 -4.03 10.38
C LYS A 205 19.01 -4.26 9.04
N MET A 206 17.87 -3.62 8.80
CA MET A 206 17.18 -3.63 7.53
C MET A 206 17.15 -2.21 6.97
N HIS A 207 17.88 -1.97 5.88
CA HIS A 207 17.77 -0.72 5.13
C HIS A 207 16.45 -0.68 4.35
N VAL A 208 15.96 0.51 4.01
CA VAL A 208 14.73 0.66 3.21
C VAL A 208 14.78 -0.14 1.90
N ASN A 209 15.94 -0.23 1.26
CA ASN A 209 16.11 -1.05 0.05
C ASN A 209 15.99 -2.55 0.35
N ASP A 210 16.39 -3.03 1.54
CA ASP A 210 16.22 -4.42 1.97
C ASP A 210 14.75 -4.72 2.23
N LEU A 211 14.02 -3.76 2.84
CA LEU A 211 12.57 -3.85 3.00
C LEU A 211 11.89 -4.01 1.64
N HIS A 212 12.19 -3.14 0.67
CA HIS A 212 11.60 -3.22 -0.67
C HIS A 212 12.00 -4.50 -1.41
N ALA A 213 13.24 -4.96 -1.31
CA ALA A 213 13.65 -6.25 -1.86
C ALA A 213 12.86 -7.41 -1.26
N THR A 214 12.61 -7.35 0.05
CA THR A 214 11.84 -8.36 0.79
C THR A 214 10.36 -8.34 0.41
N LEU A 215 9.76 -7.14 0.27
CA LEU A 215 8.38 -6.98 -0.20
C LEU A 215 8.20 -7.53 -1.63
N LEU A 216 9.13 -7.20 -2.53
CA LEU A 216 9.11 -7.71 -3.90
C LEU A 216 9.21 -9.24 -3.92
N HIS A 217 10.07 -9.82 -3.09
CA HIS A 217 10.19 -11.27 -2.97
C HIS A 217 8.89 -11.93 -2.48
N LEU A 218 8.23 -11.36 -1.45
CA LEU A 218 6.94 -11.84 -0.92
C LEU A 218 5.83 -11.81 -1.96
N VAL A 219 5.84 -10.85 -2.88
CA VAL A 219 4.87 -10.82 -3.99
C VAL A 219 5.34 -11.59 -5.24
N GLY A 220 6.38 -12.42 -5.11
CA GLY A 220 6.87 -13.31 -6.17
C GLY A 220 7.76 -12.64 -7.22
N LEU A 221 8.31 -11.46 -6.95
CA LEU A 221 9.19 -10.74 -7.87
C LEU A 221 10.65 -10.78 -7.40
N ASN A 222 11.56 -11.06 -8.34
CA ASN A 222 12.98 -10.91 -8.09
C ASN A 222 13.39 -9.44 -8.34
N HIS A 223 13.76 -8.72 -7.29
CA HIS A 223 14.15 -7.31 -7.39
C HIS A 223 15.43 -7.10 -8.23
N LEU A 224 16.25 -8.14 -8.43
CA LEU A 224 17.47 -8.04 -9.26
C LEU A 224 17.13 -8.00 -10.75
N ASP A 225 16.04 -8.66 -11.16
CA ASP A 225 15.60 -8.77 -12.54
C ASP A 225 14.59 -7.69 -12.92
N LEU A 226 13.98 -7.04 -11.92
CA LEU A 226 13.01 -5.97 -12.12
C LEU A 226 13.73 -4.65 -12.41
N THR A 227 14.02 -4.42 -13.69
CA THR A 227 14.78 -3.26 -14.15
C THR A 227 13.95 -2.34 -15.03
N TYR A 228 14.34 -1.07 -15.02
CA TYR A 228 13.84 -0.02 -15.92
C TYR A 228 15.00 0.60 -16.69
N ARG A 229 14.95 0.53 -18.02
CA ARG A 229 15.97 1.10 -18.91
C ARG A 229 15.79 2.61 -19.02
N TYR A 230 16.78 3.37 -18.57
CA TYR A 230 16.81 4.82 -18.70
C TYR A 230 18.22 5.33 -18.99
N ALA A 231 18.36 6.27 -19.93
CA ALA A 231 19.62 6.87 -20.32
C ALA A 231 20.78 5.85 -20.54
N GLY A 232 20.47 4.68 -21.13
CA GLY A 232 21.47 3.65 -21.44
C GLY A 232 21.81 2.71 -20.29
N ARG A 233 21.26 2.90 -19.09
CA ARG A 233 21.47 2.06 -17.91
C ARG A 233 20.18 1.37 -17.48
N ASP A 234 20.29 0.14 -16.99
CA ASP A 234 19.20 -0.60 -16.32
C ASP A 234 19.20 -0.28 -14.83
N PHE A 235 18.13 0.39 -14.38
CA PHE A 235 17.93 0.74 -12.97
C PHE A 235 17.01 -0.28 -12.32
N ARG A 236 17.36 -0.75 -11.13
CA ARG A 236 16.48 -1.53 -10.25
C ARG A 236 15.73 -0.60 -9.30
N LEU A 237 14.56 -1.02 -8.81
CA LEU A 237 13.82 -0.28 -7.78
C LEU A 237 14.61 -0.20 -6.45
N THR A 238 15.50 -1.16 -6.20
CA THR A 238 16.38 -1.21 -5.03
C THR A 238 17.77 -0.63 -5.29
N ASP A 239 17.97 0.05 -6.42
CA ASP A 239 19.24 0.57 -6.92
C ASP A 239 20.35 -0.51 -6.91
N VAL A 240 21.50 -0.24 -6.35
CA VAL A 240 22.62 -1.19 -6.23
C VAL A 240 22.57 -2.04 -4.95
N ALA A 241 21.61 -1.77 -4.09
CA ALA A 241 21.43 -2.41 -2.78
C ALA A 241 20.21 -3.36 -2.78
N GLY A 242 19.73 -3.72 -1.62
CA GLY A 242 18.58 -4.60 -1.39
C GLY A 242 19.00 -6.03 -1.10
N LYS A 243 18.81 -6.44 0.14
CA LYS A 243 19.02 -7.82 0.61
C LYS A 243 17.69 -8.34 1.16
N VAL A 244 17.24 -9.46 0.61
CA VAL A 244 16.00 -10.11 1.08
C VAL A 244 16.21 -10.64 2.50
N ALA A 245 15.38 -10.21 3.44
CA ALA A 245 15.41 -10.64 4.84
C ALA A 245 14.64 -11.97 5.00
N THR A 246 15.25 -13.07 4.58
CA THR A 246 14.61 -14.41 4.60
C THR A 246 14.21 -14.89 6.00
N GLY A 247 14.84 -14.36 7.05
CA GLY A 247 14.52 -14.70 8.44
C GLY A 247 13.08 -14.41 8.87
N ILE A 248 12.36 -13.52 8.16
CA ILE A 248 10.97 -13.17 8.48
C ILE A 248 9.94 -14.11 7.84
N PHE A 249 10.32 -15.01 6.94
CA PHE A 249 9.40 -15.91 6.26
C PHE A 249 9.00 -17.10 7.14
N ALA A 250 7.71 -17.49 7.07
CA ALA A 250 7.15 -18.61 7.79
C ALA A 250 7.63 -19.96 7.28
#